data_58dc5da1a524d5b69e250b33427acb06
#
_entry.id   58dc5da1a524d5b69e250b33427acb06
#
_cell.length_a   1.000
_cell.length_b   1.000
_cell.length_c   1.000
_cell.angle_alpha   90.00
_cell.angle_beta   90.00
_cell.angle_gamma   90.00
#
_symmetry.space_group_name_H-M   'P 1'
#
loop_
_entity.id
_entity.type
_entity.pdbx_description
1 polymer ?
#
loop_
_entity_poly.entity_id
_entity_poly.type
_entity_poly.pdbx_seq_one_letter_code
_entity_poly.pdbx_strand_id
1 'polypeptide(L)'
;EECALPLTFREMADQLVPYVKDMGYTHVEFMPVMERMGNDPWGYETGAYYAPASRCGTPEDFQYLMDKLHQEEIGVILDWVPGWFPKQNEGLADFDGTCLYEHLDEKKKNHPFRNVRLYNYGRSEVKNYLIANAMFWVEKYHADGIRMVSVDSMLYLDYGKGEGQWIPNMYGGNENLEAVEFIKHLNSMMKKRNPGVLMIAEEHSAWAGVTGELKKEGLGFDYKWNISWAKDYLNYIVYDPYFRSHHQEELTLSMVYAYSEKYI
;
A
#
# COMPACT_ATOMS: atom_id res chain seq x y z
N GLU A 1 19.98 -20.61 13.82
CA GLU A 1 19.74 -19.22 14.26
C GLU A 1 18.34 -19.19 14.83
N GLU A 2 18.21 -18.97 16.14
CA GLU A 2 16.92 -18.72 16.78
C GLU A 2 16.35 -17.44 16.17
N CYS A 3 15.22 -17.55 15.51
CA CYS A 3 14.50 -16.40 15.01
C CYS A 3 14.06 -15.59 16.24
N ALA A 4 14.65 -14.41 16.44
CA ALA A 4 14.25 -13.53 17.52
C ALA A 4 12.74 -13.30 17.44
N LEU A 5 12.03 -13.40 18.56
CA LEU A 5 10.61 -13.08 18.61
C LEU A 5 10.41 -11.63 18.16
N PRO A 6 9.37 -11.35 17.40
CA PRO A 6 9.07 -9.96 17.00
C PRO A 6 8.80 -9.13 18.27
N LEU A 7 9.21 -7.86 18.22
CA LEU A 7 8.89 -6.90 19.28
C LEU A 7 7.36 -6.78 19.42
N THR A 8 6.90 -6.68 20.65
CA THR A 8 5.51 -6.30 20.92
C THR A 8 5.27 -4.83 20.57
N PHE A 9 4.03 -4.43 20.37
CA PHE A 9 3.69 -3.03 20.13
C PHE A 9 4.16 -2.11 21.26
N ARG A 10 4.15 -2.57 22.52
CA ARG A 10 4.65 -1.80 23.67
C ARG A 10 6.17 -1.67 23.64
N GLU A 11 6.89 -2.74 23.36
CA GLU A 11 8.36 -2.70 23.22
C GLU A 11 8.78 -1.83 22.03
N MET A 12 7.99 -1.86 20.92
CA MET A 12 8.20 -0.94 19.80
C MET A 12 8.05 0.53 20.25
N ALA A 13 7.02 0.85 21.04
CA ALA A 13 6.84 2.21 21.54
C ALA A 13 8.05 2.67 22.36
N ASP A 14 8.56 1.82 23.25
CA ASP A 14 9.69 2.14 24.13
C ASP A 14 11.02 2.35 23.35
N GLN A 15 11.20 1.65 22.22
CA GLN A 15 12.44 1.69 21.44
C GLN A 15 12.36 2.67 20.26
N LEU A 16 11.26 2.65 19.52
CA LEU A 16 11.12 3.39 18.27
C LEU A 16 10.89 4.89 18.53
N VAL A 17 10.03 5.25 19.49
CA VAL A 17 9.66 6.64 19.71
C VAL A 17 10.87 7.51 20.07
N PRO A 18 11.73 7.14 21.04
CA PRO A 18 12.93 7.90 21.33
C PRO A 18 13.89 7.99 20.13
N TYR A 19 14.04 6.92 19.37
CA TYR A 19 14.91 6.88 18.19
C TYR A 19 14.43 7.84 17.09
N VAL A 20 13.15 7.79 16.74
CA VAL A 20 12.55 8.64 15.70
C VAL A 20 12.69 10.13 16.07
N LYS A 21 12.45 10.44 17.35
CA LYS A 21 12.60 11.80 17.88
C LYS A 21 14.05 12.29 17.84
N ASP A 22 15.00 11.48 18.29
CA ASP A 22 16.43 11.83 18.30
C ASP A 22 16.96 12.04 16.88
N MET A 23 16.50 11.24 15.91
CA MET A 23 16.85 11.37 14.50
C MET A 23 16.14 12.53 13.79
N GLY A 24 15.14 13.15 14.42
CA GLY A 24 14.39 14.28 13.86
C GLY A 24 13.41 13.90 12.75
N TYR A 25 12.97 12.63 12.67
CA TYR A 25 11.93 12.24 11.75
C TYR A 25 10.55 12.71 12.22
N THR A 26 9.71 13.10 11.28
CA THR A 26 8.35 13.59 11.55
C THR A 26 7.27 12.50 11.42
N HIS A 27 7.56 11.44 10.69
CA HIS A 27 6.64 10.34 10.45
C HIS A 27 7.36 9.00 10.49
N VAL A 28 6.61 7.96 10.81
CA VAL A 28 7.02 6.57 10.61
C VAL A 28 6.05 5.90 9.65
N GLU A 29 6.57 5.04 8.78
CA GLU A 29 5.76 4.19 7.92
C GLU A 29 5.95 2.75 8.37
N PHE A 30 4.84 2.08 8.70
CA PHE A 30 4.83 0.67 9.05
C PHE A 30 4.44 -0.20 7.87
N MET A 31 5.24 -1.24 7.60
CA MET A 31 4.77 -2.38 6.81
C MET A 31 3.45 -2.89 7.38
N PRO A 32 2.63 -3.65 6.63
CA PRO A 32 1.28 -3.96 7.03
C PRO A 32 1.18 -4.47 8.47
N VAL A 33 0.49 -3.72 9.31
CA VAL A 33 0.24 -4.04 10.72
C VAL A 33 -0.96 -4.96 10.93
N MET A 34 -1.72 -5.22 9.86
CA MET A 34 -2.88 -6.10 9.86
C MET A 34 -2.45 -7.55 10.11
N GLU A 35 -3.36 -8.35 10.68
CA GLU A 35 -3.11 -9.77 10.89
C GLU A 35 -2.87 -10.48 9.56
N ARG A 36 -1.81 -11.27 9.51
CA ARG A 36 -1.37 -11.99 8.31
C ARG A 36 -1.62 -13.48 8.44
N MET A 37 -1.82 -14.13 7.31
CA MET A 37 -1.91 -15.57 7.23
C MET A 37 -0.51 -16.17 7.00
N GLY A 38 -0.26 -17.34 7.60
CA GLY A 38 0.98 -18.08 7.38
C GLY A 38 2.26 -17.37 7.86
N ASN A 39 3.36 -17.61 7.14
CA ASN A 39 4.71 -17.17 7.51
C ASN A 39 5.25 -16.03 6.66
N ASP A 40 4.39 -15.18 6.09
CA ASP A 40 4.87 -13.99 5.38
C ASP A 40 5.63 -13.07 6.35
N PRO A 41 6.96 -12.93 6.23
CA PRO A 41 7.75 -12.15 7.19
C PRO A 41 7.48 -10.65 7.10
N TRP A 42 6.96 -10.17 5.96
CA TRP A 42 6.78 -8.75 5.66
C TRP A 42 5.35 -8.25 5.92
N GLY A 43 4.36 -9.16 6.05
CA GLY A 43 2.98 -8.80 6.34
C GLY A 43 2.11 -8.45 5.13
N TYR A 44 2.62 -8.53 3.90
CA TYR A 44 1.87 -8.18 2.67
C TYR A 44 0.85 -9.23 2.22
N GLU A 45 0.81 -10.39 2.87
CA GLU A 45 -0.26 -11.38 2.73
C GLU A 45 -1.30 -11.20 3.85
N THR A 46 -1.99 -10.07 3.84
CA THR A 46 -3.01 -9.72 4.84
C THR A 46 -4.18 -10.69 4.80
N GLY A 47 -4.45 -11.33 5.95
CA GLY A 47 -5.54 -12.30 6.11
C GLY A 47 -6.76 -11.72 6.83
N ALA A 48 -6.54 -10.95 7.90
CA ALA A 48 -7.60 -10.29 8.64
C ALA A 48 -7.43 -8.77 8.61
N TYR A 49 -8.15 -8.13 7.71
CA TYR A 49 -8.02 -6.71 7.40
C TYR A 49 -8.41 -5.75 8.52
N TYR A 50 -9.21 -6.20 9.48
CA TYR A 50 -9.74 -5.40 10.59
C TYR A 50 -9.11 -5.72 11.95
N ALA A 51 -8.00 -6.45 11.96
CA ALA A 51 -7.30 -6.81 13.18
C ALA A 51 -5.82 -6.46 13.08
N PRO A 52 -5.20 -5.82 14.10
CA PRO A 52 -3.75 -5.72 14.17
C PRO A 52 -3.12 -7.09 14.43
N ALA A 53 -1.85 -7.24 14.05
CA ALA A 53 -1.11 -8.50 14.13
C ALA A 53 -1.02 -9.01 15.57
N SER A 54 -1.73 -10.09 15.88
CA SER A 54 -1.86 -10.68 17.22
C SER A 54 -0.52 -11.10 17.83
N ARG A 55 0.47 -11.43 17.01
CA ARG A 55 1.83 -11.75 17.44
C ARG A 55 2.58 -10.58 18.09
N CYS A 56 2.17 -9.34 17.81
CA CYS A 56 2.78 -8.14 18.35
C CYS A 56 2.03 -7.58 19.56
N GLY A 57 0.86 -8.13 19.90
CA GLY A 57 0.07 -7.72 21.03
C GLY A 57 -1.42 -7.63 20.75
N THR A 58 -2.14 -6.98 21.65
CA THR A 58 -3.58 -6.75 21.54
C THR A 58 -3.90 -5.49 20.71
N PRO A 59 -5.14 -5.30 20.29
CA PRO A 59 -5.59 -4.04 19.68
C PRO A 59 -5.28 -2.80 20.54
N GLU A 60 -5.42 -2.91 21.86
CA GLU A 60 -5.11 -1.84 22.81
C GLU A 60 -3.60 -1.55 22.88
N ASP A 61 -2.75 -2.56 22.69
CA ASP A 61 -1.30 -2.36 22.63
C ASP A 61 -0.89 -1.62 21.37
N PHE A 62 -1.57 -1.87 20.25
CA PHE A 62 -1.35 -1.10 19.03
C PHE A 62 -1.84 0.35 19.20
N GLN A 63 -3.00 0.57 19.83
CA GLN A 63 -3.46 1.93 20.18
C GLN A 63 -2.46 2.65 21.08
N TYR A 64 -1.86 1.93 22.04
CA TYR A 64 -0.81 2.50 22.89
C TYR A 64 0.41 2.96 22.09
N LEU A 65 0.88 2.17 21.12
CA LEU A 65 1.97 2.56 20.23
C LEU A 65 1.63 3.84 19.44
N MET A 66 0.42 3.89 18.85
CA MET A 66 -0.08 5.05 18.11
C MET A 66 -0.11 6.31 19.00
N ASP A 67 -0.67 6.18 20.22
CA ASP A 67 -0.76 7.27 21.16
C ASP A 67 0.64 7.79 21.58
N LYS A 68 1.60 6.90 21.80
CA LYS A 68 2.99 7.27 22.14
C LYS A 68 3.67 8.02 21.01
N LEU A 69 3.48 7.64 19.77
CA LEU A 69 4.01 8.36 18.60
C LEU A 69 3.37 9.75 18.49
N HIS A 70 2.06 9.85 18.63
CA HIS A 70 1.34 11.12 18.55
C HIS A 70 1.67 12.08 19.71
N GLN A 71 1.93 11.57 20.92
CA GLN A 71 2.38 12.41 22.04
C GLN A 71 3.71 13.13 21.75
N GLU A 72 4.53 12.56 20.88
CA GLU A 72 5.80 13.14 20.43
C GLU A 72 5.70 13.82 19.05
N GLU A 73 4.47 14.10 18.60
CA GLU A 73 4.16 14.74 17.31
C GLU A 73 4.69 13.97 16.09
N ILE A 74 4.80 12.65 16.20
CA ILE A 74 5.23 11.75 15.11
C ILE A 74 3.98 11.17 14.44
N GLY A 75 3.79 11.47 13.15
CA GLY A 75 2.72 10.91 12.34
C GLY A 75 2.96 9.46 11.96
N VAL A 76 1.90 8.72 11.71
CA VAL A 76 1.96 7.29 11.39
C VAL A 76 1.29 7.00 10.05
N ILE A 77 2.07 6.41 9.13
CA ILE A 77 1.61 5.94 7.82
C ILE A 77 1.56 4.42 7.86
N LEU A 78 0.46 3.84 7.38
CA LEU A 78 0.28 2.39 7.32
C LEU A 78 0.28 1.90 5.88
N ASP A 79 1.10 0.87 5.61
CA ASP A 79 1.01 0.11 4.37
C ASP A 79 -0.30 -0.66 4.33
N TRP A 80 -1.03 -0.53 3.24
CA TRP A 80 -2.31 -1.16 3.03
C TRP A 80 -2.37 -1.87 1.68
N VAL A 81 -2.84 -3.11 1.68
CA VAL A 81 -2.80 -4.02 0.53
C VAL A 81 -4.22 -4.29 0.01
N PRO A 82 -4.83 -3.39 -0.77
CA PRO A 82 -6.16 -3.63 -1.33
C PRO A 82 -6.15 -4.39 -2.66
N GLY A 83 -4.97 -4.77 -3.19
CA GLY A 83 -4.82 -5.41 -4.49
C GLY A 83 -5.15 -6.90 -4.47
N TRP A 84 -4.86 -7.58 -3.37
CA TRP A 84 -4.96 -9.03 -3.28
C TRP A 84 -5.18 -9.51 -1.83
N PHE A 85 -5.50 -10.80 -1.70
CA PHE A 85 -5.57 -11.52 -0.44
C PHE A 85 -5.10 -12.98 -0.61
N PRO A 86 -4.64 -13.65 0.46
CA PRO A 86 -4.12 -15.03 0.41
C PRO A 86 -5.17 -16.04 -0.05
N LYS A 87 -4.72 -17.10 -0.75
CA LYS A 87 -5.56 -18.25 -1.17
C LYS A 87 -5.83 -19.27 -0.05
N GLN A 88 -5.57 -18.94 1.20
CA GLN A 88 -5.75 -19.87 2.30
C GLN A 88 -7.22 -20.02 2.66
N ASN A 89 -7.63 -21.25 3.01
CA ASN A 89 -9.02 -21.58 3.29
C ASN A 89 -9.59 -20.88 4.55
N GLU A 90 -8.72 -20.41 5.45
CA GLU A 90 -9.12 -19.66 6.65
C GLU A 90 -9.30 -18.16 6.39
N GLY A 91 -9.07 -17.70 5.16
CA GLY A 91 -9.16 -16.29 4.74
C GLY A 91 -10.41 -15.96 3.95
N LEU A 92 -10.26 -14.98 3.04
CA LEU A 92 -11.34 -14.48 2.20
C LEU A 92 -11.58 -15.32 0.92
N ALA A 93 -10.59 -16.15 0.53
CA ALA A 93 -10.69 -16.96 -0.67
C ALA A 93 -11.80 -18.00 -0.52
N ASP A 94 -12.71 -18.05 -1.51
CA ASP A 94 -13.85 -18.96 -1.55
C ASP A 94 -14.63 -18.97 -0.20
N PHE A 95 -14.80 -17.80 0.43
CA PHE A 95 -15.22 -17.57 1.84
C PHE A 95 -16.49 -18.31 2.23
N ASP A 96 -17.49 -18.36 1.37
CA ASP A 96 -18.75 -19.07 1.56
C ASP A 96 -18.90 -20.30 0.62
N GLY A 97 -17.78 -20.76 0.07
CA GLY A 97 -17.75 -21.79 -0.98
C GLY A 97 -17.97 -21.23 -2.38
N THR A 98 -18.08 -19.92 -2.53
CA THR A 98 -18.18 -19.22 -3.82
C THR A 98 -17.13 -18.10 -3.92
N CYS A 99 -16.95 -17.53 -5.12
CA CYS A 99 -16.08 -16.36 -5.32
C CYS A 99 -16.79 -15.09 -4.83
N LEU A 100 -16.74 -14.83 -3.54
CA LEU A 100 -17.40 -13.68 -2.92
C LEU A 100 -16.60 -12.37 -3.12
N TYR A 101 -15.30 -12.42 -2.90
CA TYR A 101 -14.39 -11.26 -2.99
C TYR A 101 -13.63 -11.20 -4.31
N GLU A 102 -13.37 -12.33 -4.93
CA GLU A 102 -12.64 -12.49 -6.18
C GLU A 102 -13.56 -12.63 -7.39
N HIS A 103 -12.96 -12.62 -8.59
CA HIS A 103 -13.67 -12.93 -9.84
C HIS A 103 -13.89 -14.45 -9.98
N LEU A 104 -14.97 -14.84 -10.70
CA LEU A 104 -15.19 -16.25 -11.11
C LEU A 104 -14.18 -16.70 -12.17
N ASP A 105 -13.78 -15.79 -13.05
CA ASP A 105 -12.87 -16.09 -14.16
C ASP A 105 -11.42 -16.23 -13.67
N GLU A 106 -10.80 -17.37 -13.99
CA GLU A 106 -9.43 -17.69 -13.57
C GLU A 106 -8.37 -16.70 -14.08
N LYS A 107 -8.58 -16.08 -15.25
CA LYS A 107 -7.68 -15.06 -15.81
C LYS A 107 -7.75 -13.73 -15.07
N LYS A 108 -8.86 -13.47 -14.37
CA LYS A 108 -9.05 -12.25 -13.55
C LYS A 108 -8.77 -12.50 -12.07
N LYS A 109 -8.95 -13.74 -11.59
CA LYS A 109 -8.92 -14.11 -10.19
C LYS A 109 -7.51 -14.22 -9.60
N ASN A 110 -6.54 -14.68 -10.41
CA ASN A 110 -5.21 -15.04 -9.91
C ASN A 110 -4.16 -13.96 -10.18
N HIS A 111 -3.34 -13.70 -9.18
CA HIS A 111 -2.14 -12.89 -9.36
C HIS A 111 -1.07 -13.71 -10.11
N PRO A 112 -0.36 -13.12 -11.10
CA PRO A 112 0.56 -13.89 -11.96
C PRO A 112 1.79 -14.44 -11.23
N PHE A 113 2.29 -13.74 -10.21
CA PHE A 113 3.56 -14.07 -9.53
C PHE A 113 3.40 -14.51 -8.08
N ARG A 114 2.24 -14.31 -7.48
CA ARG A 114 1.98 -14.58 -6.05
C ARG A 114 0.88 -15.59 -5.88
N ASN A 115 0.92 -16.38 -4.83
CA ASN A 115 -0.15 -17.33 -4.50
C ASN A 115 -1.32 -16.63 -3.78
N VAL A 116 -1.87 -15.60 -4.43
CA VAL A 116 -2.96 -14.77 -3.89
C VAL A 116 -4.10 -14.62 -4.90
N ARG A 117 -5.27 -14.19 -4.42
CA ARG A 117 -6.44 -13.82 -5.21
C ARG A 117 -6.50 -12.31 -5.40
N LEU A 118 -6.96 -11.86 -6.57
CA LEU A 118 -7.23 -10.45 -6.86
C LEU A 118 -8.68 -10.11 -6.50
N TYR A 119 -8.88 -8.94 -5.91
CA TYR A 119 -10.22 -8.44 -5.61
C TYR A 119 -11.04 -8.11 -6.86
N ASN A 120 -12.34 -8.38 -6.78
CA ASN A 120 -13.31 -7.99 -7.79
C ASN A 120 -13.91 -6.61 -7.47
N TYR A 121 -13.28 -5.56 -7.95
CA TYR A 121 -13.72 -4.17 -7.73
C TYR A 121 -15.04 -3.82 -8.45
N GLY A 122 -15.52 -4.68 -9.34
CA GLY A 122 -16.84 -4.53 -9.98
C GLY A 122 -18.01 -4.76 -9.01
N ARG A 123 -17.76 -5.40 -7.84
CA ARG A 123 -18.79 -5.64 -6.82
C ARG A 123 -18.82 -4.51 -5.80
N SER A 124 -19.99 -3.94 -5.57
CA SER A 124 -20.19 -2.86 -4.59
C SER A 124 -19.83 -3.29 -3.17
N GLU A 125 -20.12 -4.54 -2.81
CA GLU A 125 -19.82 -5.13 -1.50
C GLU A 125 -18.30 -5.18 -1.25
N VAL A 126 -17.51 -5.55 -2.26
CA VAL A 126 -16.05 -5.60 -2.19
C VAL A 126 -15.47 -4.19 -2.06
N LYS A 127 -15.95 -3.24 -2.88
CA LYS A 127 -15.54 -1.83 -2.76
C LYS A 127 -15.86 -1.27 -1.37
N ASN A 128 -17.08 -1.51 -0.87
CA ASN A 128 -17.48 -1.03 0.45
C ASN A 128 -16.65 -1.67 1.57
N TYR A 129 -16.34 -2.96 1.48
CA TYR A 129 -15.47 -3.65 2.43
C TYR A 129 -14.08 -3.01 2.51
N LEU A 130 -13.46 -2.73 1.37
CA LEU A 130 -12.12 -2.14 1.30
C LEU A 130 -12.13 -0.67 1.74
N ILE A 131 -13.12 0.14 1.31
CA ILE A 131 -13.24 1.54 1.73
C ILE A 131 -13.45 1.63 3.25
N ALA A 132 -14.36 0.81 3.79
CA ALA A 132 -14.61 0.77 5.22
C ALA A 132 -13.36 0.33 6.01
N ASN A 133 -12.58 -0.57 5.44
CA ASN A 133 -11.32 -1.01 6.06
C ASN A 133 -10.27 0.12 6.11
N ALA A 134 -10.03 0.83 5.01
CA ALA A 134 -9.12 1.97 5.03
C ALA A 134 -9.56 3.03 6.05
N MET A 135 -10.85 3.34 6.10
CA MET A 135 -11.41 4.27 7.09
C MET A 135 -11.31 3.75 8.52
N PHE A 136 -11.44 2.44 8.75
CA PHE A 136 -11.28 1.83 10.06
C PHE A 136 -9.90 2.14 10.67
N TRP A 137 -8.82 2.00 9.90
CA TRP A 137 -7.48 2.29 10.37
C TRP A 137 -7.27 3.78 10.67
N VAL A 138 -7.88 4.65 9.90
CA VAL A 138 -7.84 6.09 10.14
C VAL A 138 -8.72 6.50 11.33
N GLU A 139 -9.97 6.05 11.38
CA GLU A 139 -10.97 6.54 12.37
C GLU A 139 -10.86 5.84 13.72
N LYS A 140 -10.31 4.61 13.79
CA LYS A 140 -10.20 3.84 15.05
C LYS A 140 -8.78 3.80 15.62
N TYR A 141 -7.79 3.83 14.77
CA TYR A 141 -6.38 3.80 15.18
C TYR A 141 -5.66 5.11 14.92
N HIS A 142 -6.34 6.09 14.32
CA HIS A 142 -5.82 7.44 14.05
C HIS A 142 -4.57 7.46 13.17
N ALA A 143 -4.52 6.58 12.16
CA ALA A 143 -3.45 6.63 11.16
C ALA A 143 -3.48 7.97 10.42
N ASP A 144 -2.32 8.63 10.29
CA ASP A 144 -2.16 9.92 9.61
C ASP A 144 -2.00 9.77 8.10
N GLY A 145 -1.68 8.56 7.65
CA GLY A 145 -1.59 8.23 6.23
C GLY A 145 -1.81 6.76 5.94
N ILE A 146 -2.24 6.52 4.71
CA ILE A 146 -2.36 5.18 4.12
C ILE A 146 -1.47 5.14 2.87
N ARG A 147 -0.50 4.23 2.84
CA ARG A 147 0.23 3.90 1.63
C ARG A 147 -0.41 2.70 0.95
N MET A 148 -1.02 2.93 -0.20
CA MET A 148 -1.62 1.87 -1.01
C MET A 148 -0.54 1.14 -1.80
N VAL A 149 -0.37 -0.13 -1.49
CA VAL A 149 0.71 -0.98 -2.02
C VAL A 149 0.37 -1.48 -3.42
N SER A 150 1.35 -1.43 -4.34
CA SER A 150 1.29 -1.98 -5.70
C SER A 150 0.06 -1.55 -6.49
N VAL A 151 -0.19 -0.25 -6.56
CA VAL A 151 -1.32 0.35 -7.28
C VAL A 151 -1.26 -0.02 -8.78
N ASP A 152 -0.06 -0.12 -9.35
CA ASP A 152 0.17 -0.57 -10.72
C ASP A 152 -0.46 -1.95 -11.02
N SER A 153 -0.35 -2.90 -10.09
CA SER A 153 -0.95 -4.23 -10.23
C SER A 153 -2.49 -4.21 -10.24
N MET A 154 -3.09 -3.15 -9.69
CA MET A 154 -4.53 -2.94 -9.67
C MET A 154 -5.03 -2.25 -10.96
N LEU A 155 -4.23 -1.32 -11.50
CA LEU A 155 -4.61 -0.47 -12.63
C LEU A 155 -4.64 -1.22 -13.96
N TYR A 156 -3.90 -2.34 -14.10
CA TYR A 156 -3.77 -3.04 -15.36
C TYR A 156 -4.22 -4.50 -15.29
N LEU A 157 -5.12 -4.88 -16.21
CA LEU A 157 -5.67 -6.24 -16.32
C LEU A 157 -4.62 -7.25 -16.80
N ASP A 158 -3.62 -6.79 -17.53
CA ASP A 158 -2.50 -7.56 -18.07
C ASP A 158 -1.23 -7.51 -17.20
N TYR A 159 -1.30 -6.90 -16.01
CA TYR A 159 -0.14 -6.81 -15.12
C TYR A 159 0.53 -8.17 -14.91
N GLY A 160 1.78 -8.28 -15.40
CA GLY A 160 2.58 -9.49 -15.32
C GLY A 160 2.04 -10.70 -16.08
N LYS A 161 1.05 -10.54 -16.97
CA LYS A 161 0.44 -11.60 -17.77
C LYS A 161 0.85 -11.51 -19.23
N GLY A 162 1.04 -12.67 -19.86
CA GLY A 162 1.32 -12.77 -21.28
C GLY A 162 0.06 -12.69 -22.14
N GLU A 163 0.26 -12.72 -23.45
CA GLU A 163 -0.81 -12.74 -24.43
C GLU A 163 -1.78 -13.94 -24.18
N GLY A 164 -3.07 -13.67 -24.23
CA GLY A 164 -4.11 -14.67 -23.98
C GLY A 164 -4.35 -15.04 -22.51
N GLN A 165 -3.54 -14.50 -21.57
CA GLN A 165 -3.66 -14.78 -20.13
C GLN A 165 -4.52 -13.77 -19.37
N TRP A 166 -5.05 -12.76 -20.03
CA TRP A 166 -5.89 -11.73 -19.46
C TRP A 166 -7.10 -11.42 -20.34
N ILE A 167 -8.06 -10.68 -19.83
CA ILE A 167 -9.30 -10.32 -20.53
C ILE A 167 -9.36 -8.81 -20.62
N PRO A 168 -9.46 -8.23 -21.84
CA PRO A 168 -9.60 -6.79 -22.02
C PRO A 168 -10.84 -6.21 -21.32
N ASN A 169 -10.80 -4.92 -21.02
CA ASN A 169 -11.97 -4.18 -20.57
C ASN A 169 -13.01 -4.03 -21.70
N MET A 170 -14.17 -3.45 -21.37
CA MET A 170 -15.27 -3.30 -22.32
C MET A 170 -14.96 -2.46 -23.57
N TYR A 171 -13.86 -1.72 -23.58
CA TYR A 171 -13.38 -0.91 -24.70
C TYR A 171 -12.20 -1.58 -25.44
N GLY A 172 -11.78 -2.78 -25.02
CA GLY A 172 -10.67 -3.51 -25.61
C GLY A 172 -9.28 -3.14 -25.06
N GLY A 173 -9.20 -2.25 -24.08
CA GLY A 173 -7.97 -1.84 -23.43
C GLY A 173 -7.57 -2.73 -22.26
N ASN A 174 -6.38 -2.47 -21.69
CA ASN A 174 -5.83 -3.21 -20.58
C ASN A 174 -6.04 -2.52 -19.21
N GLU A 175 -6.61 -1.31 -19.19
CA GLU A 175 -6.91 -0.63 -17.94
C GLU A 175 -8.03 -1.34 -17.17
N ASN A 176 -7.84 -1.52 -15.88
CA ASN A 176 -8.86 -2.04 -14.97
C ASN A 176 -9.78 -0.90 -14.51
N LEU A 177 -10.82 -0.63 -15.27
CA LEU A 177 -11.72 0.51 -15.06
C LEU A 177 -12.43 0.44 -13.70
N GLU A 178 -12.75 -0.76 -13.22
CA GLU A 178 -13.37 -0.98 -11.92
C GLU A 178 -12.41 -0.61 -10.76
N ALA A 179 -11.13 -0.94 -10.90
CA ALA A 179 -10.12 -0.54 -9.91
C ALA A 179 -9.85 0.97 -9.94
N VAL A 180 -9.80 1.57 -11.13
CA VAL A 180 -9.67 3.03 -11.28
C VAL A 180 -10.82 3.77 -10.58
N GLU A 181 -12.04 3.33 -10.80
CA GLU A 181 -13.23 3.89 -10.15
C GLU A 181 -13.19 3.71 -8.63
N PHE A 182 -12.80 2.51 -8.15
CA PHE A 182 -12.62 2.24 -6.73
C PHE A 182 -11.60 3.18 -6.09
N ILE A 183 -10.43 3.36 -6.68
CA ILE A 183 -9.36 4.24 -6.18
C ILE A 183 -9.83 5.70 -6.11
N LYS A 184 -10.43 6.20 -7.20
CA LYS A 184 -10.99 7.57 -7.23
C LYS A 184 -12.05 7.78 -6.14
N HIS A 185 -12.93 6.79 -5.96
CA HIS A 185 -13.97 6.84 -4.94
C HIS A 185 -13.37 6.84 -3.52
N LEU A 186 -12.45 5.93 -3.23
CA LEU A 186 -11.76 5.87 -1.93
C LEU A 186 -11.08 7.20 -1.61
N ASN A 187 -10.27 7.73 -2.52
CA ASN A 187 -9.55 9.00 -2.31
C ASN A 187 -10.51 10.18 -2.12
N SER A 188 -11.62 10.21 -2.86
CA SER A 188 -12.68 11.21 -2.67
C SER A 188 -13.32 11.13 -1.29
N MET A 189 -13.65 9.91 -0.85
CA MET A 189 -14.27 9.67 0.45
C MET A 189 -13.31 9.98 1.60
N MET A 190 -12.05 9.59 1.47
CA MET A 190 -11.02 9.86 2.46
C MET A 190 -10.83 11.37 2.65
N LYS A 191 -10.63 12.11 1.57
CA LYS A 191 -10.49 13.59 1.61
C LYS A 191 -11.72 14.30 2.19
N LYS A 192 -12.91 13.78 1.95
CA LYS A 192 -14.15 14.37 2.47
C LYS A 192 -14.34 14.11 3.97
N ARG A 193 -14.05 12.91 4.45
CA ARG A 193 -14.31 12.51 5.83
C ARG A 193 -13.14 12.78 6.77
N ASN A 194 -11.92 12.63 6.25
CA ASN A 194 -10.68 12.72 7.00
C ASN A 194 -9.67 13.66 6.29
N PRO A 195 -9.93 14.99 6.21
CA PRO A 195 -9.20 15.95 5.37
C PRO A 195 -7.79 16.20 5.87
N GLY A 196 -7.17 15.53 6.65
CA GLY A 196 -5.76 15.65 7.06
C GLY A 196 -4.94 14.40 6.75
N VAL A 197 -5.63 13.32 6.37
CA VAL A 197 -4.98 12.02 6.14
C VAL A 197 -4.32 11.97 4.77
N LEU A 198 -3.08 11.51 4.73
CA LEU A 198 -2.31 11.36 3.51
C LEU A 198 -2.68 10.06 2.78
N MET A 199 -2.98 10.17 1.49
CA MET A 199 -3.15 9.02 0.60
C MET A 199 -1.95 8.93 -0.32
N ILE A 200 -1.15 7.88 -0.18
CA ILE A 200 0.13 7.69 -0.88
C ILE A 200 0.01 6.46 -1.79
N ALA A 201 0.46 6.59 -3.03
CA ALA A 201 0.47 5.49 -3.98
C ALA A 201 1.87 4.88 -4.12
N GLU A 202 1.98 3.56 -3.98
CA GLU A 202 3.08 2.82 -4.57
C GLU A 202 2.70 2.43 -5.99
N GLU A 203 3.20 3.19 -6.96
CA GLU A 203 2.86 3.02 -8.37
C GLU A 203 4.11 3.28 -9.24
N HIS A 204 4.48 2.32 -10.08
CA HIS A 204 5.74 2.33 -10.85
C HIS A 204 5.54 2.30 -12.36
N SER A 205 4.29 2.25 -12.81
CA SER A 205 3.97 2.25 -14.23
C SER A 205 4.00 3.67 -14.82
N ALA A 206 3.67 3.77 -16.11
CA ALA A 206 3.53 5.03 -16.81
C ALA A 206 2.12 5.66 -16.66
N TRP A 207 1.34 5.27 -15.64
CA TRP A 207 0.02 5.84 -15.42
C TRP A 207 0.13 7.34 -15.12
N ALA A 208 -0.55 8.15 -15.91
CA ALA A 208 -0.51 9.61 -15.75
C ALA A 208 -1.52 10.09 -14.70
N GLY A 209 -1.13 11.11 -13.92
CA GLY A 209 -2.04 11.77 -13.00
C GLY A 209 -2.39 10.96 -11.75
N VAL A 210 -1.48 10.14 -11.24
CA VAL A 210 -1.63 9.42 -9.97
C VAL A 210 -1.96 10.41 -8.84
N THR A 211 -1.21 11.51 -8.75
CA THR A 211 -1.44 12.60 -7.79
C THR A 211 -2.29 13.74 -8.36
N GLY A 212 -2.83 13.55 -9.56
CA GLY A 212 -3.71 14.50 -10.21
C GLY A 212 -5.06 14.66 -9.53
N GLU A 213 -5.68 15.83 -9.70
CA GLU A 213 -7.01 16.10 -9.15
C GLU A 213 -8.07 15.17 -9.76
N LEU A 214 -8.97 14.66 -8.94
CA LEU A 214 -10.11 13.83 -9.39
C LEU A 214 -10.96 14.49 -10.49
N LYS A 215 -11.13 15.81 -10.43
CA LYS A 215 -11.88 16.59 -11.45
C LYS A 215 -11.17 16.64 -12.81
N LYS A 216 -9.88 16.37 -12.86
CA LYS A 216 -9.03 16.35 -14.08
C LYS A 216 -8.62 14.93 -14.45
N GLU A 217 -9.45 13.95 -14.14
CA GLU A 217 -9.24 12.52 -14.38
C GLU A 217 -8.06 11.88 -13.62
N GLY A 218 -7.42 12.60 -12.69
CA GLY A 218 -6.42 12.03 -11.80
C GLY A 218 -6.98 11.02 -10.82
N LEU A 219 -6.11 10.21 -10.20
CA LEU A 219 -6.50 9.21 -9.19
C LEU A 219 -6.72 9.83 -7.81
N GLY A 220 -6.22 11.03 -7.56
CA GLY A 220 -6.49 11.79 -6.34
C GLY A 220 -5.61 11.45 -5.15
N PHE A 221 -4.50 10.75 -5.32
CA PHE A 221 -3.51 10.59 -4.25
C PHE A 221 -2.83 11.92 -3.92
N ASP A 222 -2.34 12.04 -2.69
CA ASP A 222 -1.60 13.22 -2.27
C ASP A 222 -0.14 13.14 -2.71
N TYR A 223 0.43 11.93 -2.66
CA TYR A 223 1.80 11.64 -3.07
C TYR A 223 1.92 10.30 -3.78
N LYS A 224 3.00 10.16 -4.52
CA LYS A 224 3.48 8.91 -5.13
C LYS A 224 4.88 8.60 -4.61
N TRP A 225 5.15 7.36 -4.24
CA TRP A 225 6.48 6.91 -3.84
C TRP A 225 7.45 7.00 -5.01
N ASN A 226 8.63 7.60 -4.77
CA ASN A 226 9.68 7.72 -5.79
C ASN A 226 10.70 6.57 -5.68
N ILE A 227 10.29 5.38 -6.11
CA ILE A 227 11.20 4.22 -6.15
C ILE A 227 12.35 4.42 -7.15
N SER A 228 12.12 5.14 -8.24
CA SER A 228 13.18 5.43 -9.21
C SER A 228 14.32 6.20 -8.54
N TRP A 229 13.99 7.20 -7.72
CA TRP A 229 14.99 7.93 -6.95
C TRP A 229 15.77 7.03 -5.99
N ALA A 230 15.08 6.15 -5.27
CA ALA A 230 15.74 5.23 -4.34
C ALA A 230 16.73 4.32 -5.07
N LYS A 231 16.34 3.79 -6.24
CA LYS A 231 17.21 2.98 -7.09
C LYS A 231 18.42 3.75 -7.60
N ASP A 232 18.20 4.94 -8.12
CA ASP A 232 19.26 5.79 -8.66
C ASP A 232 20.24 6.19 -7.56
N TYR A 233 19.70 6.56 -6.38
CA TYR A 233 20.53 6.88 -5.21
C TYR A 233 21.37 5.68 -4.75
N LEU A 234 20.79 4.49 -4.66
CA LEU A 234 21.51 3.27 -4.30
C LEU A 234 22.59 2.92 -5.33
N ASN A 235 22.32 3.09 -6.61
CA ASN A 235 23.32 2.91 -7.65
C ASN A 235 24.47 3.90 -7.47
N TYR A 236 24.16 5.17 -7.24
CA TYR A 236 25.16 6.22 -7.03
C TYR A 236 26.11 5.92 -5.85
N ILE A 237 25.58 5.48 -4.70
CA ILE A 237 26.43 5.23 -3.52
C ILE A 237 27.32 3.98 -3.63
N VAL A 238 26.98 3.04 -4.53
CA VAL A 238 27.80 1.85 -4.82
C VAL A 238 29.06 2.21 -5.58
N TYR A 239 29.07 3.31 -6.37
CA TYR A 239 30.27 3.75 -7.05
C TYR A 239 31.38 4.11 -6.06
N ASP A 240 32.62 3.80 -6.44
CA ASP A 240 33.80 4.30 -5.73
C ASP A 240 33.72 5.84 -5.63
N PRO A 241 33.97 6.42 -4.45
CA PRO A 241 33.89 7.88 -4.25
C PRO A 241 34.62 8.71 -5.30
N TYR A 242 35.75 8.19 -5.83
CA TYR A 242 36.53 8.85 -6.86
C TYR A 242 35.73 9.04 -8.18
N PHE A 243 34.85 8.09 -8.53
CA PHE A 243 34.07 8.14 -9.77
C PHE A 243 32.71 8.80 -9.62
N ARG A 244 32.22 9.04 -8.40
CA ARG A 244 30.87 9.60 -8.14
C ARG A 244 30.65 10.96 -8.82
N SER A 245 31.68 11.75 -9.02
CA SER A 245 31.59 13.04 -9.71
C SER A 245 31.15 12.92 -11.19
N HIS A 246 31.32 11.75 -11.78
CA HIS A 246 30.91 11.46 -13.17
C HIS A 246 29.50 10.84 -13.29
N HIS A 247 28.82 10.64 -12.15
CA HIS A 247 27.50 10.00 -12.08
C HIS A 247 26.46 10.86 -11.35
N GLN A 248 26.65 12.20 -11.35
CA GLN A 248 25.73 13.12 -10.64
C GLN A 248 24.32 13.14 -11.26
N GLU A 249 24.18 12.80 -12.53
CA GLU A 249 22.89 12.63 -13.19
C GLU A 249 21.97 11.65 -12.48
N GLU A 250 22.49 10.58 -11.88
CA GLU A 250 21.69 9.60 -11.12
C GLU A 250 20.99 10.23 -9.91
N LEU A 251 21.56 11.28 -9.32
CA LEU A 251 20.93 12.03 -8.22
C LEU A 251 19.90 13.05 -8.72
N THR A 252 20.06 13.56 -9.93
CA THR A 252 19.27 14.69 -10.46
C THR A 252 18.13 14.25 -11.35
N LEU A 253 18.16 13.04 -11.92
CA LEU A 253 17.11 12.50 -12.81
C LEU A 253 15.73 12.47 -12.14
N SER A 254 15.68 12.23 -10.84
CA SER A 254 14.42 12.25 -10.08
C SER A 254 13.69 13.60 -10.13
N MET A 255 14.40 14.69 -10.29
CA MET A 255 13.79 16.03 -10.40
C MET A 255 12.98 16.20 -11.68
N VAL A 256 13.31 15.46 -12.75
CA VAL A 256 12.56 15.50 -14.02
C VAL A 256 11.12 15.02 -13.85
N TYR A 257 10.89 14.06 -12.96
CA TYR A 257 9.56 13.48 -12.71
C TYR A 257 8.69 14.38 -11.82
N ALA A 258 9.29 15.22 -10.99
CA ALA A 258 8.58 16.09 -10.04
C ALA A 258 7.66 17.15 -10.68
N TYR A 259 7.75 17.34 -11.99
CA TYR A 259 6.86 18.26 -12.73
C TYR A 259 5.48 17.66 -13.03
N SER A 260 5.37 16.33 -13.09
CA SER A 260 4.13 15.65 -13.47
C SER A 260 3.38 15.04 -12.27
N GLU A 261 4.10 14.69 -11.23
CA GLU A 261 3.54 14.04 -10.03
C GLU A 261 4.15 14.64 -8.75
N LYS A 262 3.45 14.49 -7.64
CA LYS A 262 3.96 14.84 -6.30
C LYS A 262 4.59 13.59 -5.69
N TYR A 263 5.89 13.62 -5.48
CA TYR A 263 6.63 12.50 -4.90
C TYR A 263 6.93 12.68 -3.42
N ILE A 264 7.03 11.55 -2.72
CA ILE A 264 7.55 11.42 -1.38
C ILE A 264 8.62 10.33 -1.36
#